data_8e6628bcb613e53ac950e371b5e324a3
#
_entry.id   8e6628bcb613e53ac950e371b5e324a3
#
_cell.length_a   1.000
_cell.length_b   1.000
_cell.length_c   1.000
_cell.angle_alpha   90.00
_cell.angle_beta   90.00
_cell.angle_gamma   90.00
#
_symmetry.space_group_name_H-M   'P 1'
#
loop_
_entity.id
_entity.type
_entity.pdbx_description
1 polymer ?
#
loop_
_entity_poly.entity_id
_entity_poly.type
_entity_poly.pdbx_seq_one_letter_code
_entity_poly.pdbx_strand_id
1 'polypeptide(L)'
;MFTSKGNYISSLSFNFDLYLFSKMSLFKNQKVVNQKLPDLDGVQITIKREDLLHPTVSGNKFRKLKYNLEQAIIEGYNSILTFGGPFSNHLAATAAAGRILGFKTIGIIRGDEKRQNPTLQFCQDQGMTLFPVSRTTYCEKDTSRFHETLIKKFGKFYFHF
;
A
#
# COMPACT_ATOMS: atom_id res chain seq x y z
N MET A 1 31.66 -28.76 -32.26
CA MET A 1 30.55 -27.77 -32.40
C MET A 1 29.84 -27.71 -31.06
N PHE A 2 30.24 -26.82 -30.15
CA PHE A 2 29.67 -26.66 -28.82
C PHE A 2 28.83 -25.40 -28.84
N THR A 3 27.52 -25.55 -28.70
CA THR A 3 26.56 -24.43 -28.65
C THR A 3 26.42 -23.93 -27.22
N SER A 4 26.73 -22.64 -27.03
CA SER A 4 26.59 -21.88 -25.80
C SER A 4 25.12 -21.66 -25.45
N LYS A 5 24.59 -22.38 -24.46
CA LYS A 5 23.26 -22.13 -23.82
C LYS A 5 23.42 -21.88 -22.32
N GLY A 6 24.29 -20.99 -21.90
CA GLY A 6 24.58 -20.83 -20.46
C GLY A 6 24.29 -19.44 -19.84
N ASN A 7 24.08 -18.38 -20.61
CA ASN A 7 24.18 -17.02 -20.06
C ASN A 7 22.90 -16.16 -20.04
N TYR A 8 21.75 -16.71 -20.46
CA TYR A 8 20.51 -15.91 -20.49
C TYR A 8 19.71 -15.93 -19.18
N ILE A 9 19.88 -16.95 -18.34
CA ILE A 9 19.10 -17.10 -17.10
C ILE A 9 19.66 -16.19 -15.99
N SER A 10 20.98 -15.96 -15.95
CA SER A 10 21.63 -15.13 -14.92
C SER A 10 21.35 -13.62 -15.06
N SER A 11 21.19 -13.12 -16.29
CA SER A 11 20.91 -11.70 -16.54
C SER A 11 19.45 -11.32 -16.25
N LEU A 12 18.52 -12.23 -16.47
CA LEU A 12 17.09 -12.03 -16.15
C LEU A 12 16.82 -12.04 -14.64
N SER A 13 17.47 -12.93 -13.88
CA SER A 13 17.37 -12.95 -12.42
C SER A 13 17.99 -11.71 -11.79
N PHE A 14 19.15 -11.27 -12.26
CA PHE A 14 19.83 -10.08 -11.77
C PHE A 14 19.03 -8.79 -12.03
N ASN A 15 18.42 -8.65 -13.21
CA ASN A 15 17.54 -7.51 -13.52
C ASN A 15 16.24 -7.52 -12.71
N PHE A 16 15.68 -8.72 -12.43
CA PHE A 16 14.49 -8.86 -11.59
C PHE A 16 14.80 -8.51 -10.13
N ASP A 17 15.94 -8.93 -9.60
CA ASP A 17 16.39 -8.60 -8.25
C ASP A 17 16.70 -7.11 -8.10
N LEU A 18 17.30 -6.45 -9.10
CA LEU A 18 17.51 -5.00 -9.11
C LEU A 18 16.19 -4.24 -9.16
N TYR A 19 15.23 -4.70 -9.95
CA TYR A 19 13.89 -4.11 -10.06
C TYR A 19 13.13 -4.25 -8.74
N LEU A 20 13.14 -5.43 -8.11
CA LEU A 20 12.62 -5.66 -6.77
C LEU A 20 13.29 -4.76 -5.74
N PHE A 21 14.63 -4.67 -5.82
CA PHE A 21 15.42 -3.85 -4.91
C PHE A 21 15.07 -2.37 -5.01
N SER A 22 14.88 -1.83 -6.20
CA SER A 22 14.50 -0.43 -6.41
C SER A 22 13.07 -0.15 -5.93
N LYS A 23 12.13 -1.04 -6.21
CA LYS A 23 10.74 -0.92 -5.75
C LYS A 23 10.58 -1.04 -4.22
N MET A 24 11.45 -1.80 -3.55
CA MET A 24 11.40 -1.96 -2.10
C MET A 24 12.11 -0.82 -1.33
N SER A 25 12.59 0.22 -2.02
CA SER A 25 13.35 1.32 -1.41
C SER A 25 12.57 2.06 -0.31
N LEU A 26 11.25 2.18 -0.45
CA LEU A 26 10.36 2.82 0.54
C LEU A 26 10.51 2.22 1.95
N PHE A 27 10.69 0.90 2.03
CA PHE A 27 10.68 0.16 3.31
C PHE A 27 12.07 -0.18 3.84
N LYS A 28 13.14 0.20 3.12
CA LYS A 28 14.53 -0.11 3.52
C LYS A 28 15.09 0.94 4.47
N ASN A 29 15.96 0.48 5.37
CA ASN A 29 16.78 1.32 6.24
C ASN A 29 16.03 2.31 7.14
N GLN A 30 14.76 2.03 7.45
CA GLN A 30 13.97 2.89 8.30
C GLN A 30 14.34 2.70 9.77
N LYS A 31 14.89 3.75 10.38
CA LYS A 31 15.18 3.79 11.82
C LYS A 31 14.02 4.43 12.55
N VAL A 32 13.49 3.73 13.54
CA VAL A 32 12.47 4.30 14.43
C VAL A 32 13.16 5.08 15.54
N VAL A 33 12.72 6.32 15.73
CA VAL A 33 13.21 7.17 16.83
C VAL A 33 12.43 6.82 18.09
N ASN A 34 13.15 6.57 19.19
CA ASN A 34 12.59 6.47 20.53
C ASN A 34 12.75 7.81 21.25
N GLN A 35 11.65 8.51 21.48
CA GLN A 35 11.63 9.82 22.14
C GLN A 35 11.29 9.63 23.61
N LYS A 36 12.22 9.98 24.50
CA LYS A 36 11.94 10.06 25.94
C LYS A 36 11.11 11.31 26.21
N LEU A 37 10.06 11.17 27.00
CA LEU A 37 9.30 12.28 27.57
C LEU A 37 9.90 12.73 28.90
N PRO A 38 9.59 13.94 29.37
CA PRO A 38 9.88 14.35 30.75
C PRO A 38 9.32 13.32 31.74
N ASP A 39 10.03 13.15 32.85
CA ASP A 39 9.57 12.31 33.95
C ASP A 39 8.21 12.81 34.48
N LEU A 40 7.28 11.90 34.63
CA LEU A 40 5.96 12.19 35.17
C LEU A 40 5.78 11.41 36.48
N ASP A 41 5.96 12.09 37.60
CA ASP A 41 5.81 11.53 38.95
C ASP A 41 6.61 10.23 39.17
N GLY A 42 7.86 10.18 38.69
CA GLY A 42 8.73 9.00 38.81
C GLY A 42 8.51 7.95 37.73
N VAL A 43 7.60 8.20 36.76
CA VAL A 43 7.33 7.30 35.63
C VAL A 43 8.12 7.76 34.41
N GLN A 44 9.02 6.92 33.93
CA GLN A 44 9.78 7.14 32.71
C GLN A 44 8.98 6.65 31.49
N ILE A 45 8.58 7.58 30.61
CA ILE A 45 7.82 7.27 29.40
C ILE A 45 8.70 7.44 28.16
N THR A 46 8.69 6.44 27.28
CA THR A 46 9.36 6.50 25.98
C THR A 46 8.35 6.27 24.87
N ILE A 47 8.26 7.21 23.93
CA ILE A 47 7.40 7.10 22.76
C ILE A 47 8.22 6.55 21.59
N LYS A 48 7.77 5.45 21.00
CA LYS A 48 8.29 4.93 19.75
C LYS A 48 7.64 5.70 18.58
N ARG A 49 8.40 6.59 17.94
CA ARG A 49 7.93 7.53 16.92
C ARG A 49 7.78 6.87 15.53
N GLU A 50 6.85 5.94 15.42
CA GLU A 50 6.50 5.28 14.14
C GLU A 50 5.88 6.28 13.13
N ASP A 51 5.37 7.39 13.60
CA ASP A 51 4.85 8.50 12.80
C ASP A 51 5.94 9.19 11.97
N LEU A 52 7.19 9.11 12.38
CA LEU A 52 8.34 9.71 11.68
C LEU A 52 8.98 8.80 10.64
N LEU A 53 8.49 7.58 10.42
CA LEU A 53 9.06 6.65 9.46
C LEU A 53 9.01 7.18 8.03
N HIS A 54 7.93 7.85 7.64
CA HIS A 54 7.78 8.45 6.31
C HIS A 54 6.70 9.54 6.35
N PRO A 55 6.84 10.63 5.60
CA PRO A 55 5.89 11.76 5.64
C PRO A 55 4.43 11.39 5.34
N THR A 56 4.19 10.46 4.43
CA THR A 56 2.84 10.08 3.96
C THR A 56 2.47 8.63 4.25
N VAL A 57 3.46 7.74 4.39
CA VAL A 57 3.25 6.32 4.70
C VAL A 57 3.84 6.04 6.08
N SER A 58 3.12 6.34 7.14
CA SER A 58 3.67 6.33 8.51
C SER A 58 2.88 5.48 9.48
N GLY A 59 3.45 5.28 10.66
CA GLY A 59 2.84 4.56 11.77
C GLY A 59 2.49 3.11 11.42
N ASN A 60 1.37 2.64 11.93
CA ASN A 60 0.90 1.28 11.70
C ASN A 60 0.60 0.96 10.22
N LYS A 61 0.36 1.99 9.39
CA LYS A 61 0.11 1.79 7.95
C LYS A 61 1.40 1.44 7.21
N PHE A 62 2.52 2.04 7.60
CA PHE A 62 3.83 1.66 7.09
C PHE A 62 4.09 0.16 7.31
N ARG A 63 3.86 -0.33 8.53
CA ARG A 63 4.09 -1.74 8.87
C ARG A 63 3.16 -2.69 8.12
N LYS A 64 1.87 -2.34 8.04
CA LYS A 64 0.88 -3.15 7.30
C LYS A 64 1.17 -3.21 5.82
N LEU A 65 1.49 -2.06 5.20
CA LEU A 65 1.74 -1.98 3.76
C LEU A 65 3.03 -2.69 3.35
N LYS A 66 4.08 -2.67 4.18
CA LYS A 66 5.37 -3.25 3.85
C LYS A 66 5.25 -4.66 3.26
N TYR A 67 4.79 -5.60 4.05
CA TYR A 67 4.77 -7.01 3.64
C TYR A 67 3.76 -7.29 2.53
N ASN A 68 2.64 -6.58 2.51
CA ASN A 68 1.63 -6.74 1.47
C ASN A 68 2.13 -6.25 0.11
N LEU A 69 2.80 -5.10 0.06
CA LEU A 69 3.35 -4.57 -1.18
C LEU A 69 4.57 -5.37 -1.66
N GLU A 70 5.40 -5.86 -0.73
CA GLU A 70 6.47 -6.81 -1.05
C GLU A 70 5.89 -8.07 -1.70
N GLN A 71 4.84 -8.64 -1.13
CA GLN A 71 4.18 -9.84 -1.67
C GLN A 71 3.54 -9.56 -3.03
N ALA A 72 2.86 -8.42 -3.20
CA ALA A 72 2.28 -8.03 -4.48
C ALA A 72 3.34 -7.91 -5.60
N ILE A 73 4.53 -7.41 -5.26
CA ILE A 73 5.66 -7.33 -6.21
C ILE A 73 6.14 -8.74 -6.58
N ILE A 74 6.34 -9.63 -5.59
CA ILE A 74 6.80 -11.01 -5.80
C ILE A 74 5.81 -11.78 -6.69
N GLU A 75 4.51 -11.59 -6.48
CA GLU A 75 3.45 -12.23 -7.26
C GLU A 75 3.18 -11.54 -8.61
N GLY A 76 3.92 -10.48 -8.95
CA GLY A 76 3.84 -9.80 -10.24
C GLY A 76 2.57 -8.98 -10.45
N TYR A 77 1.93 -8.52 -9.38
CA TYR A 77 0.80 -7.60 -9.49
C TYR A 77 1.26 -6.18 -9.83
N ASN A 78 0.48 -5.50 -10.66
CA ASN A 78 0.68 -4.10 -11.01
C ASN A 78 -0.38 -3.16 -10.42
N SER A 79 -1.40 -3.73 -9.78
CA SER A 79 -2.52 -3.01 -9.20
C SER A 79 -2.80 -3.49 -7.78
N ILE A 80 -3.10 -2.53 -6.90
CA ILE A 80 -3.49 -2.78 -5.51
C ILE A 80 -4.92 -2.26 -5.31
N LEU A 81 -5.78 -3.09 -4.75
CA LEU A 81 -7.12 -2.69 -4.36
C LEU A 81 -7.25 -2.73 -2.85
N THR A 82 -7.82 -1.69 -2.28
CA THR A 82 -8.04 -1.58 -0.83
C THR A 82 -9.38 -0.91 -0.51
N PHE A 83 -9.79 -1.02 0.73
CA PHE A 83 -11.05 -0.53 1.26
C PHE A 83 -10.85 0.53 2.33
N GLY A 84 -11.75 1.51 2.38
CA GLY A 84 -11.72 2.51 3.45
C GLY A 84 -12.94 3.42 3.48
N GLY A 85 -13.09 4.13 4.57
CA GLY A 85 -14.02 5.26 4.66
C GLY A 85 -13.42 6.52 4.03
N PRO A 86 -14.21 7.59 3.85
CA PRO A 86 -13.77 8.82 3.19
C PRO A 86 -12.62 9.56 3.92
N PHE A 87 -12.42 9.32 5.20
CA PHE A 87 -11.34 9.90 6.00
C PHE A 87 -10.26 8.87 6.39
N SER A 88 -10.10 7.84 5.57
CA SER A 88 -9.22 6.72 5.90
C SER A 88 -7.74 7.05 5.66
N ASN A 89 -6.95 7.10 6.73
CA ASN A 89 -5.49 7.16 6.65
C ASN A 89 -4.88 5.95 5.92
N HIS A 90 -5.62 4.83 5.88
CA HIS A 90 -5.17 3.65 5.15
C HIS A 90 -5.24 3.88 3.64
N LEU A 91 -6.33 4.47 3.13
CA LEU A 91 -6.43 4.85 1.72
C LEU A 91 -5.30 5.80 1.33
N ALA A 92 -5.08 6.86 2.12
CA ALA A 92 -4.04 7.84 1.85
C ALA A 92 -2.64 7.21 1.81
N ALA A 93 -2.33 6.36 2.79
CA ALA A 93 -1.05 5.66 2.84
C ALA A 93 -0.87 4.69 1.66
N THR A 94 -1.93 3.95 1.28
CA THR A 94 -1.89 3.04 0.12
C THR A 94 -1.73 3.80 -1.19
N ALA A 95 -2.41 4.93 -1.36
CA ALA A 95 -2.27 5.78 -2.54
C ALA A 95 -0.83 6.31 -2.69
N ALA A 96 -0.28 6.86 -1.61
CA ALA A 96 1.10 7.38 -1.60
C ALA A 96 2.13 6.27 -1.85
N ALA A 97 2.01 5.13 -1.18
CA ALA A 97 2.91 3.99 -1.38
C ALA A 97 2.81 3.44 -2.80
N GLY A 98 1.60 3.35 -3.34
CA GLY A 98 1.36 2.92 -4.72
C GLY A 98 2.05 3.83 -5.73
N ARG A 99 1.95 5.15 -5.57
CA ARG A 99 2.65 6.12 -6.43
C ARG A 99 4.17 5.94 -6.36
N ILE A 100 4.73 5.82 -5.16
CA ILE A 100 6.19 5.66 -4.97
C ILE A 100 6.69 4.37 -5.62
N LEU A 101 5.94 3.27 -5.47
CA LEU A 101 6.32 1.93 -5.95
C LEU A 101 5.83 1.62 -7.36
N GLY A 102 5.12 2.55 -8.04
CA GLY A 102 4.62 2.39 -9.39
C GLY A 102 3.45 1.41 -9.53
N PHE A 103 2.65 1.22 -8.48
CA PHE A 103 1.38 0.49 -8.55
C PHE A 103 0.23 1.39 -8.99
N LYS A 104 -0.70 0.85 -9.77
CA LYS A 104 -2.04 1.41 -9.88
C LYS A 104 -2.79 1.11 -8.59
N THR A 105 -3.43 2.12 -8.00
CA THR A 105 -4.17 1.94 -6.76
C THR A 105 -5.66 2.18 -6.96
N ILE A 106 -6.48 1.35 -6.31
CA ILE A 106 -7.94 1.40 -6.37
C ILE A 106 -8.45 1.41 -4.94
N GLY A 107 -9.19 2.47 -4.59
CA GLY A 107 -9.82 2.62 -3.27
C GLY A 107 -11.33 2.43 -3.36
N ILE A 108 -11.85 1.41 -2.72
CA ILE A 108 -13.29 1.21 -2.54
C ILE A 108 -13.73 2.01 -1.31
N ILE A 109 -14.54 3.03 -1.55
CA ILE A 109 -14.92 4.00 -0.52
C ILE A 109 -16.27 3.62 0.07
N ARG A 110 -16.33 3.49 1.40
CA ARG A 110 -17.57 3.23 2.11
C ARG A 110 -18.44 4.48 2.16
N GLY A 111 -19.59 4.44 1.50
CA GLY A 111 -20.55 5.53 1.38
C GLY A 111 -20.42 6.20 0.02
N ASP A 112 -21.55 6.59 -0.49
CA ASP A 112 -21.74 7.28 -1.77
C ASP A 112 -21.74 8.81 -1.63
N GLU A 113 -21.24 9.28 -0.51
CA GLU A 113 -21.13 10.72 -0.23
C GLU A 113 -20.21 11.39 -1.25
N LYS A 114 -20.79 12.22 -2.10
CA LYS A 114 -20.09 13.03 -3.11
C LYS A 114 -19.22 14.16 -2.51
N ARG A 115 -19.07 14.20 -1.18
CA ARG A 115 -18.29 15.24 -0.51
C ARG A 115 -16.80 15.00 -0.74
N GLN A 116 -16.21 15.85 -1.55
CA GLN A 116 -14.75 15.99 -1.57
C GLN A 116 -14.27 16.36 -0.16
N ASN A 117 -13.25 15.65 0.29
CA ASN A 117 -12.55 15.97 1.52
C ASN A 117 -11.04 15.89 1.26
N PRO A 118 -10.21 16.50 2.11
CA PRO A 118 -8.76 16.54 1.90
C PRO A 118 -8.11 15.16 1.74
N THR A 119 -8.63 14.13 2.43
CA THR A 119 -8.08 12.76 2.33
C THR A 119 -8.35 12.14 0.97
N LEU A 120 -9.58 12.23 0.45
CA LEU A 120 -9.92 11.69 -0.86
C LEU A 120 -9.26 12.48 -1.98
N GLN A 121 -9.17 13.82 -1.84
CA GLN A 121 -8.42 14.65 -2.78
C GLN A 121 -6.95 14.23 -2.83
N PHE A 122 -6.31 14.09 -1.67
CA PHE A 122 -4.93 13.57 -1.60
C PHE A 122 -4.79 12.21 -2.30
N CYS A 123 -5.72 11.27 -2.08
CA CYS A 123 -5.68 9.97 -2.76
C CYS A 123 -5.73 10.12 -4.29
N GLN A 124 -6.59 11.00 -4.81
CA GLN A 124 -6.69 11.29 -6.24
C GLN A 124 -5.40 11.92 -6.78
N ASP A 125 -4.83 12.88 -6.06
CA ASP A 125 -3.56 13.54 -6.42
C ASP A 125 -2.39 12.55 -6.46
N GLN A 126 -2.46 11.47 -5.65
CA GLN A 126 -1.52 10.34 -5.72
C GLN A 126 -1.83 9.38 -6.87
N GLY A 127 -2.89 9.58 -7.65
CA GLY A 127 -3.29 8.74 -8.78
C GLY A 127 -4.17 7.56 -8.42
N MET A 128 -4.77 7.53 -7.22
CA MET A 128 -5.70 6.47 -6.83
C MET A 128 -7.05 6.63 -7.53
N THR A 129 -7.54 5.55 -8.13
CA THR A 129 -8.92 5.47 -8.61
C THR A 129 -9.85 5.26 -7.42
N LEU A 130 -10.75 6.20 -7.16
CA LEU A 130 -11.73 6.12 -6.09
C LEU A 130 -13.04 5.56 -6.63
N PHE A 131 -13.56 4.53 -5.97
CA PHE A 131 -14.82 3.90 -6.32
C PHE A 131 -15.75 3.86 -5.09
N PRO A 132 -16.68 4.83 -4.96
CA PRO A 132 -17.63 4.84 -3.87
C PRO A 132 -18.68 3.74 -4.05
N VAL A 133 -19.04 3.11 -2.95
CA VAL A 133 -20.10 2.10 -2.88
C VAL A 133 -21.00 2.39 -1.70
N SER A 134 -22.28 1.99 -1.79
CA SER A 134 -23.21 2.14 -0.67
C SER A 134 -22.69 1.42 0.59
N ARG A 135 -23.12 1.82 1.76
CA ARG A 135 -22.76 1.13 3.02
C ARG A 135 -23.19 -0.33 3.01
N THR A 136 -24.34 -0.63 2.42
CA THR A 136 -24.84 -2.00 2.25
C THR A 136 -23.89 -2.82 1.38
N THR A 137 -23.53 -2.32 0.19
CA THR A 137 -22.58 -2.98 -0.69
C THR A 137 -21.21 -3.15 -0.05
N TYR A 138 -20.77 -2.17 0.74
CA TYR A 138 -19.50 -2.25 1.45
C TYR A 138 -19.47 -3.36 2.50
N CYS A 139 -20.62 -3.71 3.11
CA CYS A 139 -20.71 -4.83 4.03
C CYS A 139 -20.45 -6.19 3.36
N GLU A 140 -20.61 -6.27 2.03
CA GLU A 140 -20.34 -7.48 1.23
C GLU A 140 -18.85 -7.65 0.86
N LYS A 141 -17.96 -6.76 1.33
CA LYS A 141 -16.54 -6.70 0.93
C LYS A 141 -15.77 -8.03 1.09
N ASP A 142 -16.20 -8.90 1.98
CA ASP A 142 -15.57 -10.20 2.25
C ASP A 142 -16.24 -11.36 1.48
N THR A 143 -17.23 -11.07 0.60
CA THR A 143 -17.92 -12.10 -0.18
C THR A 143 -17.24 -12.36 -1.53
N SER A 144 -17.18 -13.63 -1.94
CA SER A 144 -16.64 -14.02 -3.26
C SER A 144 -17.37 -13.32 -4.41
N ARG A 145 -18.70 -13.17 -4.32
CA ARG A 145 -19.52 -12.48 -5.31
C ARG A 145 -19.09 -11.03 -5.54
N PHE A 146 -18.82 -10.31 -4.46
CA PHE A 146 -18.37 -8.92 -4.56
C PHE A 146 -16.95 -8.84 -5.14
N HIS A 147 -16.04 -9.74 -4.73
CA HIS A 147 -14.71 -9.84 -5.30
C HIS A 147 -14.72 -10.11 -6.81
N GLU A 148 -15.55 -11.04 -7.28
CA GLU A 148 -15.72 -11.31 -8.72
C GLU A 148 -16.20 -10.07 -9.48
N THR A 149 -17.10 -9.28 -8.89
CA THR A 149 -17.57 -8.02 -9.48
C THR A 149 -16.43 -7.02 -9.62
N LEU A 150 -15.58 -6.91 -8.59
CA LEU A 150 -14.40 -6.03 -8.62
C LEU A 150 -13.37 -6.49 -9.65
N ILE A 151 -13.12 -7.81 -9.75
CA ILE A 151 -12.20 -8.38 -10.74
C ILE A 151 -12.72 -8.12 -12.17
N LYS A 152 -14.03 -8.29 -12.43
CA LYS A 152 -14.64 -7.98 -13.74
C LYS A 152 -14.48 -6.50 -14.10
N LYS A 153 -14.56 -5.61 -13.11
CA LYS A 153 -14.48 -4.16 -13.31
C LYS A 153 -13.07 -3.63 -13.48
N PHE A 154 -12.14 -4.08 -12.65
CA PHE A 154 -10.79 -3.50 -12.52
C PHE A 154 -9.67 -4.40 -13.04
N GLY A 155 -9.99 -5.64 -13.41
CA GLY A 155 -9.00 -6.65 -13.81
C GLY A 155 -8.28 -7.27 -12.60
N LYS A 156 -7.09 -7.82 -12.85
CA LYS A 156 -6.28 -8.48 -11.82
C LYS A 156 -5.64 -7.45 -10.88
N PHE A 157 -5.83 -7.60 -9.59
CA PHE A 157 -5.23 -6.76 -8.55
C PHE A 157 -4.82 -7.58 -7.32
N TYR A 158 -3.84 -7.07 -6.58
CA TYR A 158 -3.52 -7.58 -5.24
C TYR A 158 -4.49 -6.96 -4.24
N PHE A 159 -5.07 -7.80 -3.41
CA PHE A 159 -6.06 -7.38 -2.42
C PHE A 159 -5.37 -7.06 -1.10
N HIS A 160 -5.61 -5.86 -0.57
CA HIS A 160 -5.06 -5.41 0.70
C HIS A 160 -6.14 -4.84 1.61
N PHE A 161 -6.27 -5.38 2.82
CA PHE A 161 -7.19 -4.95 3.87
C PHE A 161 -6.56 -3.91 4.81
#